data_cc27f7a198849d9c3ae0c444e7745a55
#
_entry.id   cc27f7a198849d9c3ae0c444e7745a55
#
_cell.length_a   1.000
_cell.length_b   1.000
_cell.length_c   1.000
_cell.angle_alpha   90.00
_cell.angle_beta   90.00
_cell.angle_gamma   90.00
#
_symmetry.space_group_name_H-M   'P 1'
#
loop_
_entity.id
_entity.type
_entity.pdbx_description
1 polymer ?
#
loop_
_entity_poly.entity_id
_entity_poly.type
_entity_poly.pdbx_seq_one_letter_code
_entity_poly.pdbx_strand_id
1 'polypeptide(L)'
;MNTIAKTTWLAFLLGFSALASAGHHEGVMHDGRDIKHIGYSQMGDPAAVLTVETEASHALRPGEVRVKVLASPINPSDLLQIAGKYGVDPVLPARPGSEGVGRVTEVSDDVKALSVGQLVLLASGNTWAEELVAPAAGFLPLPDLGPVGADVIEQLAMAAVNPLTALLMLTSYADVAEGQWIAQSVANSAVGGYVI
;
A
#
# COMPACT_ATOMS: atom_id res chain seq x y z
N MET A 1 -16.90 25.38 16.67
CA MET A 1 -17.98 24.47 16.24
C MET A 1 -17.43 23.57 15.16
N ASN A 2 -17.51 22.31 15.33
CA ASN A 2 -17.22 21.13 14.51
C ASN A 2 -16.18 20.18 15.10
N THR A 3 -16.58 19.53 16.19
CA THR A 3 -15.79 18.49 16.87
C THR A 3 -16.03 17.08 16.30
N ILE A 4 -16.92 16.93 15.32
CA ILE A 4 -17.38 15.60 14.84
C ILE A 4 -16.55 15.03 13.68
N ALA A 5 -15.78 15.88 12.97
CA ALA A 5 -15.01 15.41 11.79
C ALA A 5 -13.63 14.80 12.13
N LYS A 6 -13.14 14.97 13.35
CA LYS A 6 -11.78 14.54 13.74
C LYS A 6 -11.66 13.07 14.13
N THR A 7 -12.76 12.41 14.48
CA THR A 7 -12.71 11.06 15.08
C THR A 7 -12.79 9.92 14.07
N THR A 8 -13.28 10.17 12.86
CA THR A 8 -13.54 9.10 11.88
C THR A 8 -12.34 8.73 11.03
N TRP A 9 -11.35 9.62 10.89
CA TRP A 9 -10.18 9.39 10.03
C TRP A 9 -9.01 8.70 10.74
N LEU A 10 -8.94 8.81 12.07
CA LEU A 10 -7.87 8.14 12.85
C LEU A 10 -8.05 6.61 12.86
N ALA A 11 -9.27 6.13 12.68
CA ALA A 11 -9.56 4.70 12.59
C ALA A 11 -9.04 4.05 11.29
N PHE A 12 -8.83 4.84 10.23
CA PHE A 12 -8.36 4.32 8.94
C PHE A 12 -6.86 3.99 8.92
N LEU A 13 -6.06 4.69 9.74
CA LEU A 13 -4.61 4.46 9.83
C LEU A 13 -4.24 3.36 10.84
N LEU A 14 -5.09 3.07 11.83
CA LEU A 14 -4.82 2.07 12.87
C LEU A 14 -5.50 0.71 12.63
N GLY A 15 -6.41 0.63 11.65
CA GLY A 15 -7.21 -0.57 11.38
C GLY A 15 -6.57 -1.62 10.47
N PHE A 16 -5.45 -1.33 9.83
CA PHE A 16 -4.90 -2.20 8.79
C PHE A 16 -3.92 -3.29 9.27
N SER A 17 -3.60 -3.35 10.56
CA SER A 17 -2.64 -4.34 11.10
C SER A 17 -3.26 -5.65 11.61
N ALA A 18 -4.54 -5.91 11.45
CA ALA A 18 -5.18 -7.03 12.12
C ALA A 18 -6.07 -7.91 11.23
N LEU A 19 -5.62 -8.28 10.04
CA LEU A 19 -6.29 -9.31 9.24
C LEU A 19 -5.32 -10.36 8.68
N ALA A 20 -4.30 -10.72 9.47
CA ALA A 20 -3.65 -12.01 9.32
C ALA A 20 -4.44 -13.02 10.20
N SER A 21 -5.67 -13.34 9.81
CA SER A 21 -6.39 -14.48 10.38
C SER A 21 -5.75 -15.75 9.82
N ALA A 22 -5.12 -16.51 10.69
CA ALA A 22 -4.81 -17.91 10.44
C ALA A 22 -6.14 -18.69 10.28
N GLY A 23 -6.73 -18.59 9.11
CA GLY A 23 -7.89 -19.35 8.68
C GLY A 23 -7.46 -20.66 8.07
N HIS A 24 -8.04 -21.75 8.52
CA HIS A 24 -7.88 -23.12 8.06
C HIS A 24 -7.79 -23.22 6.52
N HIS A 25 -6.77 -23.93 6.04
CA HIS A 25 -6.60 -24.33 4.65
C HIS A 25 -7.70 -25.32 4.23
N GLU A 26 -8.88 -24.85 3.89
CA GLU A 26 -9.83 -25.62 3.10
C GLU A 26 -9.74 -25.19 1.64
N GLY A 27 -9.14 -26.07 0.81
CA GLY A 27 -9.40 -26.13 -0.63
C GLY A 27 -9.13 -24.87 -1.45
N VAL A 28 -7.99 -24.18 -1.23
CA VAL A 28 -7.57 -23.11 -2.16
C VAL A 28 -7.21 -23.75 -3.50
N MET A 29 -8.07 -23.55 -4.50
CA MET A 29 -7.79 -24.00 -5.86
C MET A 29 -6.67 -23.15 -6.45
N HIS A 30 -5.55 -23.77 -6.79
CA HIS A 30 -4.48 -23.16 -7.53
C HIS A 30 -4.95 -22.84 -8.95
N ASP A 31 -4.63 -21.67 -9.45
CA ASP A 31 -4.90 -21.27 -10.83
C ASP A 31 -3.75 -21.64 -11.80
N GLY A 32 -2.73 -22.34 -11.30
CA GLY A 32 -1.60 -22.83 -12.08
C GLY A 32 -0.51 -21.80 -12.37
N ARG A 33 -0.57 -20.61 -11.74
CA ARG A 33 0.43 -19.55 -11.86
C ARG A 33 1.30 -19.45 -10.62
N ASP A 34 2.56 -19.11 -10.80
CA ASP A 34 3.48 -18.76 -9.73
C ASP A 34 3.70 -17.24 -9.71
N ILE A 35 3.68 -16.67 -8.51
CA ILE A 35 3.89 -15.23 -8.27
C ILE A 35 5.18 -15.06 -7.49
N LYS A 36 6.04 -14.17 -7.94
CA LYS A 36 7.22 -13.77 -7.18
C LYS A 36 6.93 -12.56 -6.31
N HIS A 37 7.52 -12.59 -5.12
CA HIS A 37 7.47 -11.47 -4.19
C HIS A 37 8.77 -11.40 -3.38
N ILE A 38 8.99 -10.28 -2.71
CA ILE A 38 10.03 -10.16 -1.70
C ILE A 38 9.46 -10.60 -0.35
N GLY A 39 10.22 -11.41 0.36
CA GLY A 39 9.86 -11.88 1.71
C GLY A 39 11.03 -11.82 2.67
N TYR A 40 10.74 -11.91 3.96
CA TYR A 40 11.74 -12.08 5.03
C TYR A 40 11.12 -12.80 6.23
N SER A 41 11.93 -13.66 6.86
CA SER A 41 11.52 -14.49 8.00
C SER A 41 12.13 -14.06 9.35
N GLN A 42 12.99 -13.05 9.34
CA GLN A 42 13.60 -12.45 10.52
C GLN A 42 13.88 -10.98 10.27
N MET A 43 13.82 -10.16 11.32
CA MET A 43 14.23 -8.76 11.26
C MET A 43 15.77 -8.68 11.18
N GLY A 44 16.28 -7.65 10.52
CA GLY A 44 17.71 -7.43 10.38
C GLY A 44 18.07 -6.43 9.28
N ASP A 45 19.34 -6.46 8.86
CA ASP A 45 19.78 -5.65 7.72
C ASP A 45 18.99 -6.06 6.47
N PRO A 46 18.26 -5.14 5.83
CA PRO A 46 17.48 -5.46 4.62
C PRO A 46 18.29 -6.17 3.54
N ALA A 47 19.56 -5.78 3.35
CA ALA A 47 20.43 -6.42 2.36
C ALA A 47 20.76 -7.90 2.68
N ALA A 48 20.62 -8.29 3.95
CA ALA A 48 20.94 -9.65 4.41
C ALA A 48 19.72 -10.55 4.58
N VAL A 49 18.53 -9.97 4.88
CA VAL A 49 17.35 -10.75 5.25
C VAL A 49 16.30 -10.86 4.16
N LEU A 50 16.31 -9.95 3.17
CA LEU A 50 15.34 -9.99 2.06
C LEU A 50 15.69 -11.09 1.07
N THR A 51 14.67 -11.84 0.66
CA THR A 51 14.76 -12.92 -0.33
C THR A 51 13.66 -12.77 -1.38
N VAL A 52 13.95 -13.23 -2.60
CA VAL A 52 12.90 -13.42 -3.61
C VAL A 52 12.26 -14.78 -3.37
N GLU A 53 10.97 -14.78 -3.13
CA GLU A 53 10.19 -15.98 -2.87
C GLU A 53 9.17 -16.17 -4.00
N THR A 54 8.71 -17.41 -4.15
CA THR A 54 7.69 -17.78 -5.13
C THR A 54 6.57 -18.49 -4.41
N GLU A 55 5.34 -18.08 -4.67
CA GLU A 55 4.16 -18.77 -4.18
C GLU A 55 3.21 -19.09 -5.32
N ALA A 56 2.41 -20.13 -5.14
CA ALA A 56 1.35 -20.46 -6.07
C ALA A 56 0.19 -19.48 -5.92
N SER A 57 -0.26 -18.92 -7.04
CA SER A 57 -1.46 -18.10 -7.10
C SER A 57 -2.70 -18.93 -6.81
N HIS A 58 -3.74 -18.31 -6.28
CA HIS A 58 -5.03 -18.96 -6.02
C HIS A 58 -6.16 -18.29 -6.81
N ALA A 59 -7.21 -19.05 -7.09
CA ALA A 59 -8.44 -18.51 -7.66
C ALA A 59 -9.09 -17.51 -6.70
N LEU A 60 -9.71 -16.45 -7.22
CA LEU A 60 -10.33 -15.44 -6.39
C LEU A 60 -11.44 -16.02 -5.52
N ARG A 61 -11.46 -15.63 -4.27
CA ARG A 61 -12.60 -15.83 -3.37
C ARG A 61 -13.62 -14.71 -3.54
N PRO A 62 -14.85 -14.87 -3.07
CA PRO A 62 -15.81 -13.78 -3.04
C PRO A 62 -15.24 -12.53 -2.36
N GLY A 63 -15.45 -11.36 -3.00
CA GLY A 63 -14.94 -10.08 -2.51
C GLY A 63 -13.49 -9.77 -2.88
N GLU A 64 -12.75 -10.71 -3.48
CA GLU A 64 -11.34 -10.51 -3.84
C GLU A 64 -11.16 -9.96 -5.26
N VAL A 65 -10.03 -9.30 -5.42
CA VAL A 65 -9.57 -8.71 -6.68
C VAL A 65 -8.10 -9.07 -6.85
N ARG A 66 -7.70 -9.39 -8.07
CA ARG A 66 -6.34 -9.60 -8.48
C ARG A 66 -5.80 -8.37 -9.18
N VAL A 67 -4.63 -7.92 -8.75
CA VAL A 67 -3.98 -6.72 -9.26
C VAL A 67 -2.54 -7.02 -9.62
N LYS A 68 -2.17 -6.78 -10.87
CA LYS A 68 -0.76 -6.76 -11.28
C LYS A 68 -0.11 -5.49 -10.74
N VAL A 69 0.95 -5.61 -9.96
CA VAL A 69 1.73 -4.48 -9.48
C VAL A 69 2.52 -3.90 -10.64
N LEU A 70 2.41 -2.59 -10.86
CA LEU A 70 3.12 -1.87 -11.91
C LEU A 70 4.36 -1.17 -11.35
N ALA A 71 4.23 -0.58 -10.15
CA ALA A 71 5.33 0.02 -9.42
C ALA A 71 5.02 0.07 -7.92
N SER A 72 6.06 -0.05 -7.11
CA SER A 72 6.01 0.11 -5.67
C SER A 72 7.29 0.80 -5.21
N PRO A 73 7.22 1.89 -4.41
CA PRO A 73 8.39 2.57 -3.92
C PRO A 73 9.08 1.77 -2.82
N ILE A 74 10.33 2.14 -2.54
CA ILE A 74 11.06 1.72 -1.35
C ILE A 74 11.08 2.93 -0.40
N ASN A 75 10.19 2.94 0.57
CA ASN A 75 10.15 3.99 1.57
C ASN A 75 11.17 3.72 2.70
N PRO A 76 11.75 4.76 3.32
CA PRO A 76 12.61 4.59 4.50
C PRO A 76 11.90 3.81 5.62
N SER A 77 10.59 3.96 5.78
CA SER A 77 9.77 3.21 6.74
C SER A 77 9.76 1.71 6.48
N ASP A 78 9.74 1.28 5.21
CA ASP A 78 9.80 -0.14 4.86
C ASP A 78 11.14 -0.74 5.33
N LEU A 79 12.25 -0.05 5.07
CA LEU A 79 13.58 -0.50 5.49
C LEU A 79 13.74 -0.52 7.02
N LEU A 80 13.16 0.47 7.71
CA LEU A 80 13.18 0.51 9.17
C LEU A 80 12.33 -0.62 9.77
N GLN A 81 11.20 -0.96 9.16
CA GLN A 81 10.35 -2.07 9.60
C GLN A 81 11.08 -3.41 9.44
N ILE A 82 11.72 -3.65 8.29
CA ILE A 82 12.53 -4.85 8.05
C ILE A 82 13.67 -4.95 9.09
N ALA A 83 14.28 -3.81 9.43
CA ALA A 83 15.36 -3.75 10.41
C ALA A 83 14.91 -3.89 11.87
N GLY A 84 13.59 -3.98 12.14
CA GLY A 84 13.06 -3.97 13.52
C GLY A 84 13.27 -2.65 14.26
N LYS A 85 13.31 -1.53 13.53
CA LYS A 85 13.55 -0.17 14.04
C LYS A 85 12.36 0.78 13.78
N TYR A 86 11.22 0.23 13.38
CA TYR A 86 9.98 0.96 13.20
C TYR A 86 9.04 0.69 14.38
N GLY A 87 8.14 1.61 14.67
CA GLY A 87 7.30 1.55 15.88
C GLY A 87 6.30 0.39 15.97
N VAL A 88 6.18 -0.43 14.91
CA VAL A 88 5.33 -1.62 14.88
C VAL A 88 6.13 -2.77 14.27
N ASP A 89 6.24 -3.86 15.02
CA ASP A 89 6.92 -5.07 14.56
C ASP A 89 6.02 -5.84 13.59
N PRO A 90 6.58 -6.35 12.48
CA PRO A 90 5.84 -7.18 11.54
C PRO A 90 5.57 -8.57 12.12
N VAL A 91 4.49 -9.20 11.70
CA VAL A 91 4.28 -10.63 11.94
C VAL A 91 5.09 -11.40 10.91
N LEU A 92 6.05 -12.20 11.37
CA LEU A 92 6.95 -12.98 10.53
C LEU A 92 6.39 -14.39 10.23
N PRO A 93 6.62 -14.95 9.03
CA PRO A 93 7.28 -14.33 7.88
C PRO A 93 6.47 -13.19 7.29
N ALA A 94 7.13 -12.16 6.75
CA ALA A 94 6.49 -10.95 6.28
C ALA A 94 6.91 -10.58 4.85
N ARG A 95 6.05 -9.78 4.20
CA ARG A 95 6.31 -9.14 2.90
C ARG A 95 6.37 -7.64 3.09
N PRO A 96 7.40 -6.98 2.58
CA PRO A 96 7.50 -5.53 2.67
C PRO A 96 6.68 -4.82 1.59
N GLY A 97 6.69 -3.48 1.70
CA GLY A 97 6.04 -2.55 0.80
C GLY A 97 4.71 -2.05 1.35
N SER A 98 4.63 -0.74 1.55
CA SER A 98 3.50 -0.07 2.18
C SER A 98 2.52 0.54 1.19
N GLU A 99 2.97 0.85 -0.02
CA GLU A 99 2.15 1.48 -1.07
C GLU A 99 2.64 1.09 -2.48
N GLY A 100 1.83 1.43 -3.48
CA GLY A 100 2.16 1.20 -4.87
C GLY A 100 1.00 1.51 -5.79
N VAL A 101 1.17 1.25 -7.07
CA VAL A 101 0.14 1.32 -8.10
C VAL A 101 0.08 0.02 -8.87
N GLY A 102 -1.13 -0.40 -9.21
CA GLY A 102 -1.35 -1.62 -9.97
C GLY A 102 -2.50 -1.50 -10.95
N ARG A 103 -2.66 -2.54 -11.76
CA ARG A 103 -3.75 -2.69 -12.70
C ARG A 103 -4.57 -3.91 -12.34
N VAL A 104 -5.86 -3.75 -12.21
CA VAL A 104 -6.80 -4.84 -11.98
C VAL A 104 -6.76 -5.81 -13.17
N THR A 105 -6.49 -7.08 -12.90
CA THR A 105 -6.46 -8.15 -13.91
C THR A 105 -7.64 -9.11 -13.78
N GLU A 106 -8.21 -9.23 -12.57
CA GLU A 106 -9.36 -10.10 -12.33
C GLU A 106 -10.18 -9.56 -11.15
N VAL A 107 -11.49 -9.73 -11.19
CA VAL A 107 -12.42 -9.38 -10.10
C VAL A 107 -13.35 -10.55 -9.87
N SER A 108 -13.69 -10.84 -8.62
CA SER A 108 -14.73 -11.82 -8.32
C SER A 108 -16.13 -11.29 -8.69
N ASP A 109 -17.08 -12.19 -8.97
CA ASP A 109 -18.40 -11.85 -9.52
C ASP A 109 -19.21 -10.88 -8.67
N ASP A 110 -18.98 -10.87 -7.37
CA ASP A 110 -19.67 -10.03 -6.39
C ASP A 110 -19.03 -8.63 -6.21
N VAL A 111 -17.83 -8.39 -6.72
CA VAL A 111 -17.18 -7.07 -6.69
C VAL A 111 -17.73 -6.19 -7.82
N LYS A 112 -18.31 -5.03 -7.45
CA LYS A 112 -18.87 -4.05 -8.38
C LYS A 112 -18.14 -2.72 -8.39
N ALA A 113 -17.25 -2.50 -7.43
CA ALA A 113 -16.56 -1.23 -7.25
C ALA A 113 -15.30 -1.08 -8.12
N LEU A 114 -14.78 -2.18 -8.67
CA LEU A 114 -13.57 -2.22 -9.49
C LEU A 114 -13.83 -2.97 -10.80
N SER A 115 -13.07 -2.63 -11.82
CA SER A 115 -13.19 -3.25 -13.14
C SER A 115 -11.82 -3.68 -13.67
N VAL A 116 -11.79 -4.76 -14.44
CA VAL A 116 -10.57 -5.23 -15.12
C VAL A 116 -10.02 -4.11 -16.03
N GLY A 117 -8.71 -3.91 -15.96
CA GLY A 117 -7.99 -2.85 -16.67
C GLY A 117 -7.84 -1.55 -15.88
N GLN A 118 -8.65 -1.32 -14.84
CA GLN A 118 -8.58 -0.12 -14.01
C GLN A 118 -7.27 0.00 -13.25
N LEU A 119 -6.72 1.22 -13.19
CA LEU A 119 -5.61 1.54 -12.29
C LEU A 119 -6.11 1.74 -10.87
N VAL A 120 -5.35 1.23 -9.91
CA VAL A 120 -5.66 1.33 -8.49
C VAL A 120 -4.40 1.66 -7.69
N LEU A 121 -4.54 2.45 -6.63
CA LEU A 121 -3.49 2.55 -5.61
C LEU A 121 -3.57 1.35 -4.68
N LEU A 122 -2.41 0.83 -4.31
CA LEU A 122 -2.27 -0.33 -3.44
C LEU A 122 -2.15 0.16 -2.00
N ALA A 123 -3.20 -0.02 -1.21
CA ALA A 123 -3.26 0.39 0.18
C ALA A 123 -3.30 -0.81 1.15
N SER A 124 -3.24 -2.03 0.63
CA SER A 124 -3.27 -3.26 1.42
C SER A 124 -1.93 -3.67 2.04
N GLY A 125 -0.83 -2.96 1.69
CA GLY A 125 0.52 -3.38 2.04
C GLY A 125 1.02 -4.57 1.20
N ASN A 126 2.19 -5.11 1.55
CA ASN A 126 2.81 -6.27 0.87
C ASN A 126 3.11 -6.03 -0.62
N THR A 127 3.37 -4.77 -0.99
CA THR A 127 3.37 -4.34 -2.39
C THR A 127 4.62 -4.71 -3.18
N TRP A 128 5.65 -5.27 -2.54
CA TRP A 128 6.85 -5.74 -3.24
C TRP A 128 6.64 -7.15 -3.81
N ALA A 129 5.69 -7.26 -4.72
CA ALA A 129 5.27 -8.47 -5.40
C ALA A 129 4.92 -8.19 -6.87
N GLU A 130 4.91 -9.21 -7.71
CA GLU A 130 4.46 -9.08 -9.10
C GLU A 130 2.93 -8.91 -9.18
N GLU A 131 2.22 -9.51 -8.23
CA GLU A 131 0.76 -9.53 -8.19
C GLU A 131 0.27 -9.55 -6.73
N LEU A 132 -0.88 -8.94 -6.50
CA LEU A 132 -1.58 -9.00 -5.22
C LEU A 132 -2.99 -9.55 -5.42
N VAL A 133 -3.41 -10.43 -4.52
CA VAL A 133 -4.81 -10.84 -4.37
C VAL A 133 -5.26 -10.42 -2.97
N ALA A 134 -6.28 -9.58 -2.91
CA ALA A 134 -6.80 -9.07 -1.64
C ALA A 134 -8.27 -8.65 -1.79
N PRO A 135 -8.98 -8.44 -0.67
CA PRO A 135 -10.32 -7.84 -0.70
C PRO A 135 -10.33 -6.51 -1.46
N ALA A 136 -11.38 -6.25 -2.23
CA ALA A 136 -11.52 -5.05 -3.05
C ALA A 136 -11.28 -3.74 -2.29
N ALA A 137 -11.60 -3.70 -0.98
CA ALA A 137 -11.37 -2.55 -0.12
C ALA A 137 -9.88 -2.20 0.09
N GLY A 138 -8.96 -3.12 -0.20
CA GLY A 138 -7.51 -2.88 -0.16
C GLY A 138 -6.97 -2.11 -1.36
N PHE A 139 -7.82 -1.81 -2.34
CA PHE A 139 -7.44 -1.14 -3.58
C PHE A 139 -8.26 0.13 -3.77
N LEU A 140 -7.60 1.28 -3.91
CA LEU A 140 -8.27 2.56 -4.12
C LEU A 140 -8.35 2.85 -5.63
N PRO A 141 -9.57 2.91 -6.20
CA PRO A 141 -9.73 3.13 -7.64
C PRO A 141 -9.21 4.53 -8.04
N LEU A 142 -8.43 4.56 -9.11
CA LEU A 142 -8.08 5.81 -9.78
C LEU A 142 -9.13 6.14 -10.86
N PRO A 143 -9.34 7.43 -11.14
CA PRO A 143 -10.15 7.83 -12.28
C PRO A 143 -9.51 7.33 -13.58
N ASP A 144 -10.28 7.30 -14.66
CA ASP A 144 -9.71 7.00 -15.97
C ASP A 144 -8.75 8.12 -16.39
N LEU A 145 -7.47 7.79 -16.44
CA LEU A 145 -6.39 8.71 -16.84
C LEU A 145 -6.02 8.55 -18.32
N GLY A 146 -6.70 7.65 -19.04
CA GLY A 146 -6.28 7.27 -20.39
C GLY A 146 -4.93 6.54 -20.40
N PRO A 147 -4.24 6.52 -21.55
CA PRO A 147 -2.89 5.98 -21.64
C PRO A 147 -1.90 6.81 -20.82
N VAL A 148 -1.21 6.19 -19.86
CA VAL A 148 -0.20 6.84 -19.00
C VAL A 148 1.19 6.25 -19.27
N GLY A 149 2.21 7.09 -19.24
CA GLY A 149 3.61 6.71 -19.36
C GLY A 149 4.18 6.14 -18.06
N ALA A 150 5.40 5.61 -18.13
CA ALA A 150 6.10 5.05 -16.97
C ALA A 150 6.33 6.09 -15.88
N ASP A 151 6.63 7.33 -16.25
CA ASP A 151 6.82 8.46 -15.34
C ASP A 151 5.58 8.74 -14.49
N VAL A 152 4.39 8.69 -15.09
CA VAL A 152 3.11 8.84 -14.37
C VAL A 152 2.88 7.66 -13.44
N ILE A 153 3.18 6.43 -13.87
CA ILE A 153 3.05 5.22 -13.04
C ILE A 153 3.97 5.34 -11.80
N GLU A 154 5.20 5.79 -11.96
CA GLU A 154 6.13 5.99 -10.85
C GLU A 154 5.63 7.04 -9.85
N GLN A 155 5.04 8.15 -10.32
CA GLN A 155 4.43 9.16 -9.45
C GLN A 155 3.19 8.60 -8.72
N LEU A 156 2.33 7.86 -9.41
CA LEU A 156 1.16 7.22 -8.80
C LEU A 156 1.55 6.17 -7.75
N ALA A 157 2.68 5.50 -7.91
CA ALA A 157 3.15 4.53 -6.92
C ALA A 157 3.41 5.15 -5.53
N MET A 158 3.69 6.46 -5.47
CA MET A 158 3.94 7.22 -4.24
C MET A 158 2.76 8.07 -3.79
N ALA A 159 1.60 7.95 -4.46
CA ALA A 159 0.47 8.87 -4.28
C ALA A 159 -0.43 8.54 -3.08
N ALA A 160 -0.19 7.45 -2.36
CA ALA A 160 -0.98 7.09 -1.20
C ALA A 160 -0.40 7.68 0.10
N VAL A 161 0.82 7.32 0.46
CA VAL A 161 1.42 7.64 1.76
C VAL A 161 1.91 9.10 1.81
N ASN A 162 2.65 9.54 0.80
CA ASN A 162 3.33 10.84 0.85
C ASN A 162 2.37 12.05 0.83
N PRO A 163 1.36 12.12 -0.07
CA PRO A 163 0.40 13.23 -0.05
C PRO A 163 -0.46 13.25 1.22
N LEU A 164 -0.87 12.06 1.70
CA LEU A 164 -1.64 11.96 2.93
C LEU A 164 -0.82 12.43 4.13
N THR A 165 0.46 12.07 4.19
CA THR A 165 1.38 12.53 5.23
C THR A 165 1.49 14.05 5.23
N ALA A 166 1.73 14.66 4.06
CA ALA A 166 1.80 16.12 3.93
C ALA A 166 0.49 16.78 4.36
N LEU A 167 -0.65 16.28 3.91
CA LEU A 167 -1.98 16.79 4.29
C LEU A 167 -2.20 16.74 5.81
N LEU A 168 -1.91 15.59 6.43
CA LEU A 168 -2.11 15.42 7.88
C LEU A 168 -1.16 16.31 8.69
N MET A 169 0.09 16.47 8.28
CA MET A 169 1.04 17.37 8.92
C MET A 169 0.50 18.79 8.96
N LEU A 170 -0.11 19.27 7.88
CA LEU A 170 -0.60 20.64 7.77
C LEU A 170 -2.00 20.86 8.39
N THR A 171 -2.84 19.82 8.46
CA THR A 171 -4.23 19.97 8.88
C THR A 171 -4.55 19.39 10.24
N SER A 172 -3.76 18.44 10.72
CA SER A 172 -4.04 17.69 11.95
C SER A 172 -2.99 17.86 13.03
N TYR A 173 -1.74 18.10 12.65
CA TYR A 173 -0.62 18.21 13.56
C TYR A 173 -0.08 19.63 13.71
N ALA A 174 -0.33 20.50 12.73
CA ALA A 174 -0.01 21.93 12.81
C ALA A 174 -1.28 22.75 12.75
N ASP A 175 -1.35 23.80 13.60
CA ASP A 175 -2.40 24.82 13.55
C ASP A 175 -1.83 26.05 12.82
N VAL A 176 -1.85 25.97 11.49
CA VAL A 176 -1.26 27.00 10.63
C VAL A 176 -2.35 27.93 10.14
N ALA A 177 -2.30 29.19 10.54
CA ALA A 177 -3.22 30.23 10.08
C ALA A 177 -2.74 30.86 8.76
N GLU A 178 -3.66 31.47 8.03
CA GLU A 178 -3.35 32.22 6.83
C GLU A 178 -2.30 33.32 7.09
N GLY A 179 -1.29 33.38 6.22
CA GLY A 179 -0.17 34.32 6.33
C GLY A 179 0.96 33.91 7.25
N GLN A 180 0.88 32.77 7.89
CA GLN A 180 1.99 32.21 8.66
C GLN A 180 3.01 31.48 7.76
N TRP A 181 4.25 31.45 8.25
CA TRP A 181 5.35 30.77 7.56
C TRP A 181 5.53 29.34 8.08
N ILE A 182 5.81 28.44 7.17
CA ILE A 182 6.20 27.06 7.48
C ILE A 182 7.65 26.88 7.04
N ALA A 183 8.48 26.33 7.91
CA ALA A 183 9.83 25.89 7.57
C ALA A 183 9.85 24.36 7.53
N GLN A 184 10.39 23.80 6.47
CA GLN A 184 10.58 22.36 6.36
C GLN A 184 12.03 22.01 6.10
N SER A 185 12.51 20.91 6.72
CA SER A 185 13.75 20.24 6.35
C SER A 185 13.46 19.24 5.24
N VAL A 186 14.48 18.93 4.43
CA VAL A 186 14.35 17.91 3.34
C VAL A 186 13.21 18.22 2.36
N ALA A 187 13.12 19.49 1.93
CA ALA A 187 12.06 19.97 1.03
C ALA A 187 12.04 19.23 -0.34
N ASN A 188 13.14 18.59 -0.72
CA ASN A 188 13.28 17.79 -1.93
C ASN A 188 12.86 16.31 -1.74
N SER A 189 12.35 15.91 -0.57
CA SER A 189 11.77 14.59 -0.37
C SER A 189 10.39 14.50 -1.03
N ALA A 190 9.87 13.28 -1.20
CA ALA A 190 8.53 13.08 -1.74
C ALA A 190 7.48 13.81 -0.90
N VAL A 191 7.49 13.67 0.44
CA VAL A 191 6.58 14.43 1.34
C VAL A 191 6.81 15.93 1.22
N GLY A 192 8.09 16.38 1.19
CA GLY A 192 8.44 17.79 1.07
C GLY A 192 7.86 18.45 -0.18
N GLY A 193 7.86 17.75 -1.29
CA GLY A 193 7.27 18.21 -2.55
C GLY A 193 5.74 18.38 -2.51
N TYR A 194 5.04 17.64 -1.64
CA TYR A 194 3.60 17.80 -1.43
C TYR A 194 3.21 18.90 -0.44
N VAL A 195 4.17 19.41 0.34
CA VAL A 195 3.94 20.53 1.29
C VAL A 195 4.01 21.87 0.58
N ILE A 196 4.68 21.97 -0.58
CA ILE A 196 4.82 23.18 -1.38
C ILE A 196 3.60 23.39 -2.27
#